data_ab03b44b4a4a532c016c23e1755a209f
#
_entry.id   ab03b44b4a4a532c016c23e1755a209f
#
_cell.length_a   1.000
_cell.length_b   1.000
_cell.length_c   1.000
_cell.angle_alpha   90.00
_cell.angle_beta   90.00
_cell.angle_gamma   90.00
#
_symmetry.space_group_name_H-M   'P 1'
#
loop_
_entity.id
_entity.type
_entity.pdbx_description
1 polymer ?
#
loop_
_entity_poly.entity_id
_entity_poly.type
_entity_poly.pdbx_seq_one_letter_code
_entity_poly.pdbx_strand_id
1 'polypeptide(L)'
;MNKNGSLQTKISFRQKIALVLFSLFLFFVLLEVSLRLGGFILLSIQEHRNLQSIKQKGTYRILCLGESTTQGAYPQFLERVLNQRNIGVRFSVVDEGRRGTNTSAILSQVESYLNKYHPDMVVAMMGINDWGEHIPSELATTSKGMLLIRSFRTYKLTRLLWLHILTKAKERGFYKPNEGRWFSRN
;
A
#
# COMPACT_ATOMS: atom_id res chain seq x y z
N MET A 1 12.79 51.39 39.81
CA MET A 1 11.41 50.94 39.66
C MET A 1 11.26 50.39 38.23
N ASN A 2 11.35 49.10 38.10
CA ASN A 2 11.32 48.43 36.80
C ASN A 2 9.98 47.69 36.68
N LYS A 3 9.04 48.22 35.90
CA LYS A 3 7.75 47.61 35.58
C LYS A 3 7.91 46.73 34.34
N ASN A 4 8.27 45.48 34.54
CA ASN A 4 8.13 44.47 33.48
C ASN A 4 6.66 44.09 33.34
N GLY A 5 5.91 44.86 32.55
CA GLY A 5 4.56 44.49 32.18
C GLY A 5 4.62 43.36 31.18
N SER A 6 4.46 42.12 31.63
CA SER A 6 4.23 40.96 30.77
C SER A 6 2.88 41.18 30.05
N LEU A 7 2.93 41.48 28.76
CA LEU A 7 1.77 41.50 27.89
C LEU A 7 1.22 40.05 27.76
N GLN A 8 0.40 39.66 28.72
CA GLN A 8 -0.41 38.46 28.60
C GLN A 8 -1.54 38.74 27.60
N THR A 9 -1.29 38.46 26.34
CA THR A 9 -2.32 38.47 25.30
C THR A 9 -3.34 37.36 25.61
N LYS A 10 -4.50 37.73 26.13
CA LYS A 10 -5.62 36.82 26.35
C LYS A 10 -6.13 36.35 24.99
N ILE A 11 -5.71 35.15 24.55
CA ILE A 11 -6.20 34.52 23.34
C ILE A 11 -7.70 34.25 23.47
N SER A 12 -8.50 34.80 22.57
CA SER A 12 -9.94 34.59 22.48
C SER A 12 -10.28 33.13 22.27
N PHE A 13 -11.44 32.67 22.74
CA PHE A 13 -11.93 31.29 22.54
C PHE A 13 -11.96 30.91 21.05
N ARG A 14 -12.39 31.83 20.18
CA ARG A 14 -12.38 31.62 18.71
C ARG A 14 -10.96 31.40 18.16
N GLN A 15 -9.97 32.13 18.66
CA GLN A 15 -8.57 31.93 18.27
C GLN A 15 -8.02 30.59 18.74
N LYS A 16 -8.41 30.09 19.91
CA LYS A 16 -8.03 28.76 20.41
C LYS A 16 -8.59 27.67 19.49
N ILE A 17 -9.87 27.78 19.10
CA ILE A 17 -10.48 26.84 18.16
C ILE A 17 -9.76 26.88 16.79
N ALA A 18 -9.49 28.08 16.27
CA ALA A 18 -8.78 28.24 15.00
C ALA A 18 -7.38 27.60 15.03
N LEU A 19 -6.64 27.78 16.13
CA LEU A 19 -5.33 27.16 16.33
C LEU A 19 -5.42 25.63 16.36
N VAL A 20 -6.42 25.07 17.05
CA VAL A 20 -6.63 23.62 17.11
C VAL A 20 -6.95 23.06 15.72
N LEU A 21 -7.87 23.70 15.00
CA LEU A 21 -8.22 23.28 13.63
C LEU A 21 -7.03 23.39 12.67
N PHE A 22 -6.24 24.46 12.77
CA PHE A 22 -5.03 24.62 11.98
C PHE A 22 -3.98 23.57 12.29
N SER A 23 -3.75 23.28 13.57
CA SER A 23 -2.82 22.22 14.00
C SER A 23 -3.25 20.84 13.47
N LEU A 24 -4.56 20.56 13.55
CA LEU A 24 -5.12 19.31 13.04
C LEU A 24 -4.96 19.20 11.53
N PHE A 25 -5.24 20.29 10.81
CA PHE A 25 -5.02 20.35 9.36
C PHE A 25 -3.54 20.11 9.00
N LEU A 26 -2.62 20.80 9.68
CA LEU A 26 -1.18 20.64 9.46
C LEU A 26 -0.73 19.22 9.75
N PHE A 27 -1.24 18.60 10.82
CA PHE A 27 -0.97 17.20 11.15
C PHE A 27 -1.36 16.25 10.01
N PHE A 28 -2.57 16.41 9.45
CA PHE A 28 -3.00 15.55 8.34
C PHE A 28 -2.19 15.79 7.06
N VAL A 29 -1.79 17.02 6.77
CA VAL A 29 -0.92 17.32 5.63
C VAL A 29 0.44 16.65 5.82
N LEU A 30 1.07 16.78 6.97
CA LEU A 30 2.35 16.15 7.27
C LEU A 30 2.26 14.62 7.24
N LEU A 31 1.17 14.05 7.76
CA LEU A 31 0.93 12.60 7.71
C LEU A 31 0.82 12.11 6.25
N GLU A 32 0.05 12.80 5.41
CA GLU A 32 -0.08 12.45 3.98
C GLU A 32 1.26 12.51 3.24
N VAL A 33 2.04 13.57 3.46
CA VAL A 33 3.38 13.72 2.87
C VAL A 33 4.30 12.58 3.33
N SER A 34 4.31 12.27 4.63
CA SER A 34 5.14 11.20 5.18
C SER A 34 4.79 9.83 4.61
N LEU A 35 3.48 9.54 4.46
CA LEU A 35 3.02 8.28 3.85
C LEU A 35 3.38 8.18 2.37
N ARG A 36 3.38 9.30 1.64
CA ARG A 36 3.79 9.33 0.23
C ARG A 36 5.29 9.12 0.08
N LEU A 37 6.08 9.83 0.89
CA LEU A 37 7.54 9.70 0.89
C LEU A 37 7.97 8.28 1.28
N GLY A 38 7.40 7.72 2.35
CA GLY A 38 7.70 6.35 2.77
C GLY A 38 7.38 5.32 1.68
N GLY A 39 6.23 5.47 1.00
CA GLY A 39 5.88 4.61 -0.13
C GLY A 39 6.83 4.76 -1.31
N PHE A 40 7.25 5.98 -1.63
CA PHE A 40 8.22 6.24 -2.70
C PHE A 40 9.58 5.61 -2.38
N ILE A 41 10.08 5.80 -1.15
CA ILE A 41 11.36 5.21 -0.71
C ILE A 41 11.33 3.68 -0.83
N LEU A 42 10.26 3.02 -0.36
CA LEU A 42 10.15 1.57 -0.45
C LEU A 42 10.17 1.07 -1.90
N LEU A 43 9.44 1.74 -2.81
CA LEU A 43 9.45 1.40 -4.23
C LEU A 43 10.82 1.65 -4.87
N SER A 44 11.50 2.73 -4.50
CA SER A 44 12.85 3.04 -5.00
C SER A 44 13.88 2.00 -4.56
N ILE A 45 13.79 1.53 -3.32
CA ILE A 45 14.66 0.45 -2.81
C ILE A 45 14.39 -0.85 -3.57
N GLN A 46 13.13 -1.20 -3.80
CA GLN A 46 12.75 -2.38 -4.56
C GLN A 46 13.29 -2.31 -6.00
N GLU A 47 13.05 -1.20 -6.68
CA GLU A 47 13.54 -0.97 -8.05
C GLU A 47 15.08 -1.03 -8.12
N HIS A 48 15.76 -0.41 -7.16
CA HIS A 48 17.23 -0.46 -7.13
C HIS A 48 17.76 -1.90 -7.01
N ARG A 49 17.15 -2.72 -6.17
CA ARG A 49 17.49 -4.16 -6.05
C ARG A 49 17.23 -4.92 -7.34
N ASN A 50 16.06 -4.69 -7.96
CA ASN A 50 15.69 -5.30 -9.22
C ASN A 50 16.70 -4.95 -10.33
N LEU A 51 17.15 -3.69 -10.39
CA LEU A 51 18.17 -3.25 -11.35
C LEU A 51 19.54 -3.86 -11.07
N GLN A 52 19.90 -4.10 -9.83
CA GLN A 52 21.14 -4.83 -9.50
C GLN A 52 21.07 -6.28 -9.96
N SER A 53 19.90 -6.92 -9.85
CA SER A 53 19.68 -8.28 -10.36
C SER A 53 19.89 -8.39 -11.87
N ILE A 54 19.50 -7.37 -12.65
CA ILE A 54 19.71 -7.36 -14.11
C ILE A 54 21.21 -7.30 -14.49
N LYS A 55 22.02 -6.60 -13.69
CA LYS A 55 23.45 -6.42 -13.94
C LYS A 55 24.27 -7.70 -13.75
N GLN A 56 23.74 -8.71 -13.07
CA GLN A 56 24.41 -9.98 -12.85
C GLN A 56 24.33 -10.84 -14.12
N LYS A 57 25.47 -10.99 -14.83
CA LYS A 57 25.56 -11.85 -16.02
C LYS A 57 25.71 -13.32 -15.61
N GLY A 58 25.15 -14.23 -16.44
CA GLY A 58 25.30 -15.68 -16.22
C GLY A 58 24.47 -16.22 -15.04
N THR A 59 23.45 -15.49 -14.61
CA THR A 59 22.52 -15.93 -13.57
C THR A 59 21.19 -16.39 -14.18
N TYR A 60 20.59 -17.41 -13.60
CA TYR A 60 19.21 -17.82 -13.91
C TYR A 60 18.25 -16.83 -13.25
N ARG A 61 17.50 -16.08 -14.04
CA ARG A 61 16.68 -14.98 -13.56
C ARG A 61 15.23 -15.41 -13.37
N ILE A 62 14.74 -15.21 -12.15
CA ILE A 62 13.35 -15.51 -11.77
C ILE A 62 12.61 -14.20 -11.53
N LEU A 63 11.53 -13.97 -12.26
CA LEU A 63 10.65 -12.83 -12.07
C LEU A 63 9.46 -13.26 -11.18
N CYS A 64 9.32 -12.63 -10.02
CA CYS A 64 8.21 -12.86 -9.11
C CYS A 64 7.15 -11.76 -9.30
N LEU A 65 5.98 -12.15 -9.80
CA LEU A 65 4.82 -11.28 -9.98
C LEU A 65 3.80 -11.54 -8.87
N GLY A 66 3.21 -10.49 -8.34
CA GLY A 66 2.17 -10.64 -7.34
C GLY A 66 1.74 -9.36 -6.65
N GLU A 67 0.96 -9.55 -5.62
CA GLU A 67 0.36 -8.48 -4.82
C GLU A 67 1.20 -8.22 -3.55
N SER A 68 0.54 -7.81 -2.46
CA SER A 68 1.21 -7.55 -1.17
C SER A 68 1.90 -8.77 -0.54
N THR A 69 1.48 -9.98 -0.89
CA THR A 69 2.07 -11.25 -0.46
C THR A 69 3.41 -11.56 -1.15
N THR A 70 3.69 -10.87 -2.25
CA THR A 70 4.95 -11.00 -2.99
C THR A 70 5.90 -9.87 -2.60
N GLN A 71 5.43 -8.62 -2.58
CA GLN A 71 6.26 -7.44 -2.37
C GLN A 71 7.06 -7.47 -1.07
N GLY A 72 8.40 -7.61 -1.20
CA GLY A 72 9.31 -7.63 -0.05
C GLY A 72 9.16 -8.85 0.86
N ALA A 73 8.43 -9.87 0.42
CA ALA A 73 8.18 -11.08 1.19
C ALA A 73 9.09 -12.24 0.73
N TYR A 74 8.54 -13.20 -0.04
CA TYR A 74 9.26 -14.42 -0.36
C TYR A 74 10.38 -14.27 -1.43
N PRO A 75 10.39 -13.32 -2.38
CA PRO A 75 11.38 -13.30 -3.46
C PRO A 75 12.83 -13.27 -2.95
N GLN A 76 13.12 -12.44 -1.95
CA GLN A 76 14.46 -12.35 -1.38
C GLN A 76 14.86 -13.63 -0.62
N PHE A 77 13.90 -14.27 0.02
CA PHE A 77 14.11 -15.56 0.68
C PHE A 77 14.35 -16.66 -0.34
N LEU A 78 13.57 -16.68 -1.44
CA LEU A 78 13.73 -17.62 -2.55
C LEU A 78 15.13 -17.55 -3.15
N GLU A 79 15.62 -16.33 -3.45
CA GLU A 79 16.98 -16.14 -3.98
C GLU A 79 18.03 -16.73 -3.03
N ARG A 80 17.90 -16.45 -1.75
CA ARG A 80 18.82 -16.96 -0.74
C ARG A 80 18.83 -18.48 -0.67
N VAL A 81 17.66 -19.10 -0.61
CA VAL A 81 17.52 -20.55 -0.50
C VAL A 81 18.07 -21.26 -1.74
N LEU A 82 17.76 -20.74 -2.94
CA LEU A 82 18.26 -21.32 -4.17
C LEU A 82 19.78 -21.25 -4.27
N ASN A 83 20.37 -20.11 -3.92
CA ASN A 83 21.83 -19.94 -3.96
C ASN A 83 22.57 -20.72 -2.87
N GLN A 84 21.92 -20.97 -1.72
CA GLN A 84 22.52 -21.82 -0.66
C GLN A 84 22.67 -23.28 -1.09
N ARG A 85 21.84 -23.79 -2.00
CA ARG A 85 21.92 -25.17 -2.48
C ARG A 85 23.12 -25.44 -3.38
N ASN A 86 23.81 -24.43 -3.87
CA ASN A 86 25.04 -24.48 -4.65
C ASN A 86 25.04 -25.54 -5.76
N ILE A 87 23.99 -25.56 -6.56
CA ILE A 87 23.78 -26.53 -7.66
C ILE A 87 24.52 -26.18 -8.94
N GLY A 88 25.55 -25.33 -8.88
CA GLY A 88 26.35 -24.87 -10.01
C GLY A 88 25.69 -23.77 -10.87
N VAL A 89 24.48 -23.35 -10.52
CA VAL A 89 23.77 -22.23 -11.16
C VAL A 89 23.52 -21.14 -10.11
N ARG A 90 23.83 -19.90 -10.48
CA ARG A 90 23.51 -18.74 -9.64
C ARG A 90 22.13 -18.19 -10.03
N PHE A 91 21.29 -17.98 -9.04
CA PHE A 91 19.95 -17.42 -9.22
C PHE A 91 19.92 -15.94 -8.86
N SER A 92 19.14 -15.19 -9.62
CA SER A 92 18.81 -13.80 -9.37
C SER A 92 17.29 -13.63 -9.40
N VAL A 93 16.70 -13.12 -8.31
CA VAL A 93 15.24 -13.02 -8.18
C VAL A 93 14.81 -11.56 -8.21
N VAL A 94 13.96 -11.24 -9.19
CA VAL A 94 13.35 -9.92 -9.38
C VAL A 94 12.02 -9.90 -8.69
N ASP A 95 11.80 -8.93 -7.80
CA ASP A 95 10.55 -8.73 -7.07
C ASP A 95 9.71 -7.63 -7.73
N GLU A 96 8.67 -8.02 -8.46
CA GLU A 96 7.64 -7.13 -9.02
C GLU A 96 6.29 -7.30 -8.28
N GLY A 97 6.36 -7.64 -7.01
CA GLY A 97 5.20 -7.56 -6.12
C GLY A 97 4.75 -6.11 -5.91
N ARG A 98 3.44 -5.87 -5.92
CA ARG A 98 2.83 -4.54 -5.73
C ARG A 98 1.65 -4.59 -4.79
N ARG A 99 1.77 -3.90 -3.66
CA ARG A 99 0.67 -3.80 -2.67
C ARG A 99 -0.49 -2.98 -3.21
N GLY A 100 -1.69 -3.45 -2.92
CA GLY A 100 -2.93 -2.74 -3.28
C GLY A 100 -3.24 -2.77 -4.78
N THR A 101 -2.69 -3.76 -5.49
CA THR A 101 -2.99 -4.06 -6.87
C THR A 101 -3.82 -5.35 -6.97
N ASN A 102 -4.33 -5.66 -8.13
CA ASN A 102 -5.07 -6.87 -8.47
C ASN A 102 -4.45 -7.57 -9.70
N THR A 103 -4.93 -8.76 -10.02
CA THR A 103 -4.43 -9.55 -11.15
C THR A 103 -4.51 -8.79 -12.47
N SER A 104 -5.60 -8.07 -12.76
CA SER A 104 -5.75 -7.30 -14.00
C SER A 104 -4.68 -6.22 -14.15
N ALA A 105 -4.38 -5.50 -13.07
CA ALA A 105 -3.34 -4.47 -13.09
C ALA A 105 -1.93 -5.06 -13.21
N ILE A 106 -1.68 -6.24 -12.65
CA ILE A 106 -0.41 -6.96 -12.82
C ILE A 106 -0.27 -7.43 -14.27
N LEU A 107 -1.30 -8.05 -14.83
CA LEU A 107 -1.29 -8.56 -16.21
C LEU A 107 -1.05 -7.44 -17.23
N SER A 108 -1.58 -6.24 -17.00
CA SER A 108 -1.34 -5.09 -17.90
C SER A 108 0.13 -4.66 -17.97
N GLN A 109 0.97 -5.10 -17.02
CA GLN A 109 2.39 -4.75 -16.93
C GLN A 109 3.33 -5.91 -17.33
N VAL A 110 2.80 -7.11 -17.50
CA VAL A 110 3.60 -8.33 -17.71
C VAL A 110 4.54 -8.19 -18.91
N GLU A 111 4.05 -7.73 -20.06
CA GLU A 111 4.85 -7.55 -21.24
C GLU A 111 6.03 -6.59 -21.01
N SER A 112 5.76 -5.47 -20.33
CA SER A 112 6.80 -4.50 -19.95
C SER A 112 7.86 -5.13 -19.05
N TYR A 113 7.46 -5.97 -18.10
CA TYR A 113 8.39 -6.66 -17.21
C TYR A 113 9.21 -7.73 -17.93
N LEU A 114 8.59 -8.51 -18.81
CA LEU A 114 9.29 -9.51 -19.62
C LEU A 114 10.36 -8.85 -20.50
N ASN A 115 10.02 -7.74 -21.14
CA ASN A 115 10.94 -6.98 -21.98
C ASN A 115 12.05 -6.30 -21.18
N LYS A 116 11.76 -5.86 -19.94
CA LYS A 116 12.73 -5.17 -19.08
C LYS A 116 13.72 -6.14 -18.43
N TYR A 117 13.22 -7.26 -17.93
CA TYR A 117 14.00 -8.15 -17.07
C TYR A 117 14.54 -9.39 -17.80
N HIS A 118 13.97 -9.76 -18.95
CA HIS A 118 14.31 -10.98 -19.70
C HIS A 118 14.47 -12.19 -18.77
N PRO A 119 13.41 -12.59 -18.02
CA PRO A 119 13.50 -13.67 -17.07
C PRO A 119 13.55 -15.04 -17.75
N ASP A 120 14.28 -15.99 -17.14
CA ASP A 120 14.26 -17.40 -17.52
C ASP A 120 13.04 -18.14 -16.96
N MET A 121 12.50 -17.62 -15.83
CA MET A 121 11.31 -18.17 -15.17
C MET A 121 10.43 -17.04 -14.61
N VAL A 122 9.13 -17.24 -14.64
CA VAL A 122 8.15 -16.37 -14.00
C VAL A 122 7.43 -17.15 -12.92
N VAL A 123 7.39 -16.59 -11.71
CA VAL A 123 6.59 -17.10 -10.58
C VAL A 123 5.48 -16.09 -10.30
N ALA A 124 4.24 -16.50 -10.46
CA ALA A 124 3.08 -15.64 -10.26
C ALA A 124 2.30 -16.07 -9.00
N MET A 125 2.12 -15.13 -8.08
CA MET A 125 1.33 -15.30 -6.86
C MET A 125 0.36 -14.12 -6.72
N MET A 126 -0.80 -14.26 -7.35
CA MET A 126 -1.81 -13.21 -7.48
C MET A 126 -3.21 -13.78 -7.32
N GLY A 127 -4.23 -12.91 -7.17
CA GLY A 127 -5.64 -13.29 -7.05
C GLY A 127 -6.24 -13.06 -5.66
N ILE A 128 -5.44 -12.74 -4.64
CA ILE A 128 -5.96 -12.50 -3.28
C ILE A 128 -6.86 -11.26 -3.25
N ASN A 129 -6.49 -10.22 -4.00
CA ASN A 129 -7.25 -8.97 -4.06
C ASN A 129 -8.34 -8.98 -5.14
N ASP A 130 -8.47 -10.04 -5.90
CA ASP A 130 -9.51 -10.17 -6.92
C ASP A 130 -10.86 -10.58 -6.33
N TRP A 131 -10.84 -11.02 -5.07
CA TRP A 131 -12.05 -11.48 -4.41
C TRP A 131 -12.90 -10.32 -3.90
N GLY A 132 -14.02 -10.18 -4.54
CA GLY A 132 -15.20 -9.52 -3.97
C GLY A 132 -15.35 -8.05 -4.21
N GLU A 133 -14.89 -7.39 -5.22
CA GLU A 133 -15.30 -6.02 -5.60
C GLU A 133 -14.38 -5.37 -6.64
N HIS A 134 -13.69 -6.18 -7.42
CA HIS A 134 -12.91 -5.64 -8.54
C HIS A 134 -13.75 -5.57 -9.81
N ILE A 135 -15.00 -5.25 -9.60
CA ILE A 135 -15.85 -4.84 -10.69
C ILE A 135 -15.34 -3.47 -11.12
N PRO A 136 -15.09 -3.26 -12.40
CA PRO A 136 -14.82 -1.95 -12.98
C PRO A 136 -15.97 -0.96 -12.86
N SER A 137 -16.93 -1.18 -11.97
CA SER A 137 -17.98 -0.24 -11.61
C SER A 137 -17.45 1.10 -11.07
N GLU A 138 -16.15 1.18 -10.80
CA GLU A 138 -15.52 2.47 -10.48
C GLU A 138 -15.54 3.46 -11.65
N LEU A 139 -15.74 3.01 -12.86
CA LEU A 139 -15.86 3.89 -14.03
C LEU A 139 -17.28 4.46 -14.21
N ALA A 140 -18.28 3.90 -13.55
CA ALA A 140 -19.65 4.22 -13.93
C ALA A 140 -20.28 5.41 -13.21
N THR A 141 -19.86 5.82 -11.96
CA THR A 141 -20.66 6.86 -11.25
C THR A 141 -19.95 7.59 -10.12
N THR A 142 -18.62 7.57 -10.05
CA THR A 142 -17.94 8.25 -8.94
C THR A 142 -17.68 9.71 -9.27
N SER A 143 -18.29 10.63 -8.52
CA SER A 143 -18.02 12.07 -8.59
C SER A 143 -16.51 12.33 -8.52
N LYS A 144 -16.01 13.26 -9.36
CA LYS A 144 -14.58 13.66 -9.37
C LYS A 144 -14.04 13.99 -7.98
N GLY A 145 -14.85 14.58 -7.11
CA GLY A 145 -14.50 14.87 -5.72
C GLY A 145 -14.25 13.61 -4.88
N MET A 146 -15.02 12.57 -5.09
CA MET A 146 -14.87 11.30 -4.36
C MET A 146 -13.64 10.51 -4.81
N LEU A 147 -13.26 10.63 -6.09
CA LEU A 147 -12.00 10.09 -6.61
C LEU A 147 -10.79 10.77 -5.95
N LEU A 148 -10.84 12.10 -5.77
CA LEU A 148 -9.80 12.84 -5.07
C LEU A 148 -9.67 12.38 -3.61
N ILE A 149 -10.76 12.25 -2.87
CA ILE A 149 -10.74 11.77 -1.48
C ILE A 149 -10.16 10.36 -1.39
N ARG A 150 -10.56 9.45 -2.29
CA ARG A 150 -10.04 8.08 -2.36
C ARG A 150 -8.55 8.00 -2.74
N SER A 151 -7.99 9.04 -3.37
CA SER A 151 -6.57 9.10 -3.72
C SER A 151 -5.67 9.39 -2.52
N PHE A 152 -6.22 9.94 -1.41
CA PHE A 152 -5.45 10.20 -0.20
C PHE A 152 -5.09 8.91 0.54
N ARG A 153 -3.81 8.78 0.88
CA ARG A 153 -3.31 7.63 1.65
C ARG A 153 -3.84 7.63 3.08
N THR A 154 -4.02 8.79 3.66
CA THR A 154 -4.66 8.97 4.97
C THR A 154 -6.09 8.41 4.98
N TYR A 155 -6.89 8.64 3.93
CA TYR A 155 -8.22 8.06 3.81
C TYR A 155 -8.18 6.53 3.75
N LYS A 156 -7.25 5.95 2.98
CA LYS A 156 -7.08 4.50 2.90
C LYS A 156 -6.68 3.91 4.26
N LEU A 157 -5.77 4.57 4.97
CA LEU A 157 -5.33 4.16 6.30
C LEU A 157 -6.47 4.22 7.33
N THR A 158 -7.21 5.31 7.38
CA THR A 158 -8.36 5.45 8.30
C THR A 158 -9.45 4.44 8.01
N ARG A 159 -9.74 4.14 6.74
CA ARG A 159 -10.67 3.08 6.36
C ARG A 159 -10.22 1.70 6.83
N LEU A 160 -8.94 1.36 6.66
CA LEU A 160 -8.38 0.09 7.14
C LEU A 160 -8.43 -0.04 8.66
N LEU A 161 -8.06 1.03 9.38
CA LEU A 161 -8.15 1.06 10.84
C LEU A 161 -9.60 0.92 11.31
N TRP A 162 -10.52 1.60 10.67
CA TRP A 162 -11.95 1.51 10.97
C TRP A 162 -12.48 0.09 10.78
N LEU A 163 -12.16 -0.55 9.65
CA LEU A 163 -12.53 -1.94 9.38
C LEU A 163 -11.93 -2.88 10.43
N HIS A 164 -10.66 -2.68 10.80
CA HIS A 164 -10.01 -3.50 11.83
C HIS A 164 -10.69 -3.34 13.20
N ILE A 165 -11.05 -2.11 13.59
CA ILE A 165 -11.77 -1.84 14.84
C ILE A 165 -13.15 -2.51 14.82
N LEU A 166 -13.89 -2.40 13.70
CA LEU A 166 -15.18 -3.04 13.54
C LEU A 166 -15.09 -4.57 13.63
N THR A 167 -14.07 -5.16 12.99
CA THR A 167 -13.85 -6.62 13.06
C THR A 167 -13.57 -7.05 14.49
N LYS A 168 -12.67 -6.35 15.20
CA LYS A 168 -12.42 -6.63 16.61
C LYS A 168 -13.63 -6.40 17.52
N ALA A 169 -14.44 -5.39 17.25
CA ALA A 169 -15.66 -5.13 17.97
C ALA A 169 -16.70 -6.25 17.75
N LYS A 170 -16.77 -6.78 16.53
CA LYS A 170 -17.60 -7.95 16.20
C LYS A 170 -17.12 -9.21 16.92
N GLU A 171 -15.83 -9.49 16.92
CA GLU A 171 -15.24 -10.63 17.64
C GLU A 171 -15.49 -10.57 19.15
N ARG A 172 -15.51 -9.39 19.73
CA ARG A 172 -15.79 -9.16 21.16
C ARG A 172 -17.28 -9.05 21.51
N GLY A 173 -18.18 -9.27 20.54
CA GLY A 173 -19.62 -9.23 20.76
C GLY A 173 -20.24 -7.84 20.95
N PHE A 174 -19.46 -6.74 20.78
CA PHE A 174 -19.95 -5.36 20.90
C PHE A 174 -20.74 -4.89 19.68
N TYR A 175 -20.67 -5.61 18.56
CA TYR A 175 -21.38 -5.25 17.34
C TYR A 175 -22.00 -6.51 16.73
N LYS A 176 -23.35 -6.58 16.73
CA LYS A 176 -24.12 -7.54 15.91
C LYS A 176 -24.48 -6.83 14.61
N PRO A 177 -23.97 -7.25 13.44
CA PRO A 177 -24.47 -6.73 12.18
C PRO A 177 -25.95 -7.11 12.08
N ASN A 178 -26.78 -6.16 11.67
CA ASN A 178 -28.13 -6.46 11.27
C ASN A 178 -28.01 -7.40 10.05
N GLU A 179 -28.26 -8.69 10.25
CA GLU A 179 -28.37 -9.67 9.16
C GLU A 179 -29.66 -9.38 8.41
N GLY A 180 -29.68 -8.26 7.68
CA GLY A 180 -30.70 -7.91 6.74
C GLY A 180 -30.58 -8.80 5.50
N ARG A 181 -31.35 -9.91 5.49
CA ARG A 181 -31.99 -10.51 4.33
C ARG A 181 -31.36 -10.28 2.95
N TRP A 182 -30.17 -10.83 2.68
CA TRP A 182 -29.64 -10.86 1.31
C TRP A 182 -29.44 -12.29 0.76
N PHE A 183 -29.77 -13.33 1.53
CA PHE A 183 -29.73 -14.72 1.06
C PHE A 183 -31.09 -15.39 1.26
N SER A 184 -32.09 -14.94 0.53
CA SER A 184 -33.26 -15.77 0.25
C SER A 184 -33.77 -15.42 -1.16
N ARG A 185 -33.16 -16.04 -2.15
CA ARG A 185 -33.88 -16.41 -3.37
C ARG A 185 -33.32 -17.76 -3.83
N ASN A 186 -34.27 -18.70 -3.76
CA ASN A 186 -34.23 -20.03 -4.35
C ASN A 186 -33.74 -20.02 -5.78
#